data_1b615868f8269f4aafdb68e49f8c6aac
#
_entry.id   1b615868f8269f4aafdb68e49f8c6aac
#
_cell.length_a   1.000
_cell.length_b   1.000
_cell.length_c   1.000
_cell.angle_alpha   90.00
_cell.angle_beta   90.00
_cell.angle_gamma   90.00
#
_symmetry.space_group_name_H-M   'P 1'
#
loop_
_entity.id
_entity.type
_entity.pdbx_description
1 polymer ?
#
loop_
_entity_poly.entity_id
_entity_poly.type
_entity_poly.pdbx_seq_one_letter_code
_entity_poly.pdbx_strand_id
1 'polypeptide(L)'
;MIDDALLEQLAREHGTPLYLLDLDRVLGQVDRLTGFDTVRYAQKAHPGLALLRALAARGLSIDATSGFEIERALEAGFSADRIELATDVLDRRTLATAVRHGVRVNLGSADLIEPLAAAGGGPECTLRINPGFGEGLDRRVTTGGPHSKHGIWHTELPAAIARAERAGLVVTGLHLHIGSGVDLEGLQATIHAMEEHLFASPPTVQRISAGGGLAVPYSADGEEFPVERYCEAWRAAADGWQERLGRELEIEVEPGRYLVAQAGSLLTEVRATKQTPAWDWVLVDAGYCTLTRPMLYGAAHRIEAPGKAGAPTRPQVVAGPLCEAGDVLTQDRAGEPRPILLPEVTPGDLLVLRDTGAYGLSMASNYNGFPLPAEVLVEGGVPRLVRRRQILDDLLAPERDASA
;
A
#
# COMPACT_ATOMS: atom_id res chain seq x y z
N MET A 1 10.94 -4.27 18.62
CA MET A 1 9.92 -5.32 18.29
C MET A 1 8.93 -5.39 19.43
N ILE A 2 7.64 -5.54 19.13
CA ILE A 2 6.59 -5.77 20.11
C ILE A 2 6.85 -7.16 20.72
N ASP A 3 7.03 -7.24 22.04
CA ASP A 3 7.32 -8.47 22.75
C ASP A 3 6.06 -9.29 23.05
N ASP A 4 6.25 -10.56 23.43
CA ASP A 4 5.14 -11.50 23.67
C ASP A 4 4.25 -11.05 24.84
N ALA A 5 4.81 -10.42 25.88
CA ALA A 5 4.05 -9.95 27.03
C ALA A 5 3.08 -8.82 26.63
N LEU A 6 3.53 -7.89 25.78
CA LEU A 6 2.70 -6.82 25.25
C LEU A 6 1.62 -7.39 24.32
N LEU A 7 1.93 -8.39 23.49
CA LEU A 7 0.94 -9.04 22.63
C LEU A 7 -0.19 -9.68 23.45
N GLU A 8 0.14 -10.41 24.50
CA GLU A 8 -0.85 -11.01 25.40
C GLU A 8 -1.68 -9.98 26.15
N GLN A 9 -1.05 -8.87 26.59
CA GLN A 9 -1.77 -7.78 27.23
C GLN A 9 -2.79 -7.18 26.28
N LEU A 10 -2.38 -6.83 25.06
CA LEU A 10 -3.25 -6.20 24.04
C LEU A 10 -4.39 -7.12 23.60
N ALA A 11 -4.14 -8.43 23.51
CA ALA A 11 -5.20 -9.40 23.24
C ALA A 11 -6.25 -9.43 24.36
N ARG A 12 -5.83 -9.36 25.63
CA ARG A 12 -6.77 -9.30 26.78
C ARG A 12 -7.56 -8.00 26.83
N GLU A 13 -6.94 -6.86 26.48
CA GLU A 13 -7.57 -5.54 26.55
C GLU A 13 -8.54 -5.27 25.38
N HIS A 14 -8.17 -5.69 24.17
CA HIS A 14 -8.87 -5.31 22.94
C HIS A 14 -9.52 -6.49 22.20
N GLY A 15 -9.25 -7.73 22.65
CA GLY A 15 -9.67 -8.95 21.97
C GLY A 15 -8.95 -9.17 20.65
N THR A 16 -9.22 -10.33 20.03
CA THR A 16 -8.71 -10.72 18.72
C THR A 16 -9.86 -10.83 17.70
N PRO A 17 -9.59 -10.80 16.39
CA PRO A 17 -8.34 -10.40 15.73
C PRO A 17 -8.01 -8.93 15.99
N LEU A 18 -6.71 -8.59 16.08
CA LEU A 18 -6.25 -7.24 16.40
C LEU A 18 -5.08 -6.86 15.49
N TYR A 19 -5.17 -5.72 14.81
CA TYR A 19 -4.03 -5.15 14.09
C TYR A 19 -3.13 -4.33 15.00
N LEU A 20 -1.83 -4.50 14.80
CA LEU A 20 -0.78 -3.74 15.48
C LEU A 20 0.08 -3.07 14.42
N LEU A 21 0.40 -1.79 14.60
CA LEU A 21 1.30 -1.04 13.75
C LEU A 21 2.40 -0.39 14.58
N ASP A 22 3.65 -0.73 14.31
CA ASP A 22 4.85 -0.15 14.92
C ASP A 22 5.24 1.11 14.16
N LEU A 23 4.96 2.28 14.73
CA LEU A 23 5.21 3.58 14.11
C LEU A 23 6.70 3.87 13.98
N ASP A 24 7.50 3.48 14.96
CA ASP A 24 8.95 3.72 14.94
C ASP A 24 9.59 3.00 13.75
N ARG A 25 9.10 1.80 13.43
CA ARG A 25 9.55 1.05 12.26
C ARG A 25 9.12 1.73 10.95
N VAL A 26 7.91 2.26 10.88
CA VAL A 26 7.46 3.05 9.70
C VAL A 26 8.37 4.25 9.48
N LEU A 27 8.62 5.03 10.52
CA LEU A 27 9.45 6.23 10.44
C LEU A 27 10.90 5.90 10.09
N GLY A 28 11.44 4.80 10.63
CA GLY A 28 12.77 4.30 10.26
C GLY A 28 12.88 3.97 8.77
N GLN A 29 11.83 3.43 8.13
CA GLN A 29 11.84 3.20 6.69
C GLN A 29 11.73 4.51 5.89
N VAL A 30 11.01 5.51 6.39
CA VAL A 30 10.97 6.85 5.78
C VAL A 30 12.38 7.46 5.76
N ASP A 31 13.11 7.36 6.85
CA ASP A 31 14.44 7.95 7.01
C ASP A 31 15.50 7.35 6.06
N ARG A 32 15.24 6.17 5.51
CA ARG A 32 16.11 5.52 4.50
C ARG A 32 15.92 6.06 3.07
N LEU A 33 14.87 6.82 2.79
CA LEU A 33 14.56 7.35 1.46
C LEU A 33 15.22 8.71 1.20
N THR A 34 16.51 8.82 1.47
CA THR A 34 17.27 10.09 1.49
C THR A 34 17.60 10.67 0.12
N GLY A 35 17.45 9.93 -0.96
CA GLY A 35 17.81 10.37 -2.32
C GLY A 35 16.73 11.17 -3.03
N PHE A 36 15.51 11.21 -2.53
CA PHE A 36 14.36 11.86 -3.13
C PHE A 36 14.05 13.20 -2.46
N ASP A 37 13.60 14.18 -3.26
CA ASP A 37 13.20 15.49 -2.75
C ASP A 37 11.83 15.42 -2.08
N THR A 38 10.93 14.56 -2.61
CA THR A 38 9.60 14.31 -2.07
C THR A 38 9.33 12.82 -1.89
N VAL A 39 8.97 12.42 -0.68
CA VAL A 39 8.42 11.08 -0.38
C VAL A 39 6.91 11.21 -0.25
N ARG A 40 6.18 10.59 -1.18
CA ARG A 40 4.73 10.63 -1.28
C ARG A 40 4.15 9.28 -0.87
N TYR A 41 3.57 9.19 0.32
CA TYR A 41 3.04 7.93 0.83
C TYR A 41 1.81 7.48 0.04
N ALA A 42 1.85 6.26 -0.52
CA ALA A 42 0.72 5.64 -1.19
C ALA A 42 -0.32 5.17 -0.16
N GLN A 43 -1.32 6.03 0.10
CA GLN A 43 -2.30 5.89 1.19
C GLN A 43 -3.09 4.58 1.14
N LYS A 44 -3.33 4.03 -0.06
CA LYS A 44 -3.99 2.73 -0.28
C LYS A 44 -3.37 1.56 0.50
N ALA A 45 -2.07 1.64 0.81
CA ALA A 45 -1.39 0.57 1.54
C ALA A 45 -1.92 0.45 2.97
N HIS A 46 -2.10 1.57 3.66
CA HIS A 46 -2.67 1.62 5.01
C HIS A 46 -3.26 3.02 5.30
N PRO A 47 -4.58 3.21 5.23
CA PRO A 47 -5.21 4.53 5.32
C PRO A 47 -5.56 4.96 6.75
N GLY A 48 -4.94 4.37 7.79
CA GLY A 48 -5.23 4.68 9.20
C GLY A 48 -4.95 6.14 9.52
N LEU A 49 -5.94 6.86 10.09
CA LEU A 49 -5.84 8.29 10.35
C LEU A 49 -4.68 8.66 11.29
N ALA A 50 -4.40 7.80 12.29
CA ALA A 50 -3.29 8.03 13.21
C ALA A 50 -1.93 7.92 12.52
N LEU A 51 -1.76 6.95 11.61
CA LEU A 51 -0.56 6.84 10.77
C LEU A 51 -0.42 8.07 9.89
N LEU A 52 -1.48 8.46 9.19
CA LEU A 52 -1.44 9.63 8.28
C LEU A 52 -1.05 10.91 9.01
N ARG A 53 -1.57 11.14 10.24
CA ARG A 53 -1.17 12.28 11.08
C ARG A 53 0.32 12.25 11.43
N ALA A 54 0.86 11.09 11.76
CA ALA A 54 2.29 10.95 12.04
C ALA A 54 3.15 11.24 10.80
N LEU A 55 2.74 10.75 9.63
CA LEU A 55 3.42 11.03 8.36
C LEU A 55 3.32 12.50 7.94
N ALA A 56 2.17 13.16 8.18
CA ALA A 56 2.01 14.60 7.95
C ALA A 56 2.98 15.42 8.83
N ALA A 57 3.07 15.07 10.11
CA ALA A 57 3.99 15.70 11.05
C ALA A 57 5.48 15.48 10.69
N ARG A 58 5.78 14.32 10.04
CA ARG A 58 7.13 14.00 9.54
C ARG A 58 7.47 14.73 8.23
N GLY A 59 6.48 15.38 7.61
CA GLY A 59 6.69 16.19 6.40
C GLY A 59 6.50 15.44 5.08
N LEU A 60 5.90 14.25 5.07
CA LEU A 60 5.62 13.51 3.84
C LEU A 60 4.51 14.17 3.02
N SER A 61 4.42 13.74 1.77
CA SER A 61 3.31 14.00 0.85
C SER A 61 2.43 12.74 0.70
N ILE A 62 1.30 12.84 0.00
CA ILE A 62 0.33 11.75 -0.20
C ILE A 62 0.12 11.46 -1.69
N ASP A 63 0.14 10.19 -2.06
CA ASP A 63 -0.48 9.64 -3.26
C ASP A 63 -1.88 9.14 -2.89
N ALA A 64 -2.90 9.81 -3.40
CA ALA A 64 -4.31 9.47 -3.24
C ALA A 64 -4.88 8.93 -4.55
N THR A 65 -5.87 8.04 -4.48
CA THR A 65 -6.51 7.44 -5.67
C THR A 65 -8.00 7.83 -5.80
N SER A 66 -8.58 8.43 -4.77
CA SER A 66 -10.01 8.80 -4.74
C SER A 66 -10.26 10.09 -3.98
N GLY A 67 -11.45 10.69 -4.18
CA GLY A 67 -11.87 11.86 -3.44
C GLY A 67 -11.92 11.62 -1.92
N PHE A 68 -12.29 10.42 -1.48
CA PHE A 68 -12.28 10.07 -0.06
C PHE A 68 -10.86 9.98 0.51
N GLU A 69 -9.88 9.54 -0.27
CA GLU A 69 -8.48 9.55 0.17
C GLU A 69 -7.93 10.97 0.27
N ILE A 70 -8.34 11.89 -0.64
CA ILE A 70 -8.01 13.31 -0.52
C ILE A 70 -8.59 13.88 0.78
N GLU A 71 -9.89 13.71 1.01
CA GLU A 71 -10.56 14.23 2.21
C GLU A 71 -9.95 13.66 3.50
N ARG A 72 -9.58 12.38 3.49
CA ARG A 72 -8.88 11.73 4.62
C ARG A 72 -7.48 12.29 4.87
N ALA A 73 -6.72 12.59 3.81
CA ALA A 73 -5.40 13.21 3.93
C ALA A 73 -5.52 14.64 4.51
N LEU A 74 -6.48 15.43 4.04
CA LEU A 74 -6.78 16.75 4.59
C LEU A 74 -7.16 16.68 6.08
N GLU A 75 -8.03 15.74 6.47
CA GLU A 75 -8.40 15.47 7.88
C GLU A 75 -7.17 15.06 8.73
N ALA A 76 -6.20 14.39 8.13
CA ALA A 76 -4.95 14.04 8.79
C ALA A 76 -3.99 15.21 8.97
N GLY A 77 -4.23 16.35 8.33
CA GLY A 77 -3.42 17.56 8.42
C GLY A 77 -2.45 17.78 7.27
N PHE A 78 -2.56 17.03 6.18
CA PHE A 78 -1.83 17.36 4.96
C PHE A 78 -2.45 18.59 4.29
N SER A 79 -1.62 19.51 3.81
CA SER A 79 -2.09 20.59 2.94
C SER A 79 -2.33 20.07 1.52
N ALA A 80 -3.20 20.73 0.76
CA ALA A 80 -3.61 20.27 -0.57
C ALA A 80 -2.45 20.18 -1.57
N ASP A 81 -1.47 21.05 -1.47
CA ASP A 81 -0.24 21.06 -2.27
C ASP A 81 0.67 19.84 -2.04
N ARG A 82 0.50 19.17 -0.89
CA ARG A 82 1.17 17.90 -0.56
C ARG A 82 0.41 16.66 -0.97
N ILE A 83 -0.79 16.81 -1.55
CA ILE A 83 -1.60 15.70 -2.02
C ILE A 83 -1.56 15.69 -3.54
N GLU A 84 -1.32 14.51 -4.13
CA GLU A 84 -1.49 14.27 -5.55
C GLU A 84 -2.52 13.15 -5.75
N LEU A 85 -3.44 13.36 -6.68
CA LEU A 85 -4.42 12.35 -7.07
C LEU A 85 -3.91 11.59 -8.27
N ALA A 86 -3.47 10.35 -8.10
CA ALA A 86 -3.05 9.47 -9.19
C ALA A 86 -4.20 8.53 -9.59
N THR A 87 -4.72 8.67 -10.82
CA THR A 87 -5.88 7.88 -11.26
C THR A 87 -5.91 7.63 -12.76
N ASP A 88 -6.43 6.45 -13.14
CA ASP A 88 -6.78 6.09 -14.53
C ASP A 88 -8.29 6.29 -14.81
N VAL A 89 -9.09 6.51 -13.76
CA VAL A 89 -10.55 6.74 -13.84
C VAL A 89 -10.93 7.87 -12.90
N LEU A 90 -11.50 8.93 -13.46
CA LEU A 90 -11.87 10.12 -12.71
C LEU A 90 -13.40 10.21 -12.60
N ASP A 91 -13.98 9.68 -11.52
CA ASP A 91 -15.40 9.83 -11.25
C ASP A 91 -15.76 11.28 -10.88
N ARG A 92 -17.05 11.62 -10.99
CA ARG A 92 -17.53 13.00 -10.78
C ARG A 92 -17.23 13.55 -9.38
N ARG A 93 -17.32 12.71 -8.34
CA ARG A 93 -17.06 13.11 -6.96
C ARG A 93 -15.57 13.37 -6.76
N THR A 94 -14.73 12.44 -7.21
CA THR A 94 -13.27 12.56 -7.11
C THR A 94 -12.77 13.80 -7.83
N LEU A 95 -13.25 14.06 -9.08
CA LEU A 95 -12.94 15.26 -9.81
C LEU A 95 -13.35 16.53 -9.06
N ALA A 96 -14.60 16.59 -8.58
CA ALA A 96 -15.10 17.74 -7.83
C ALA A 96 -14.32 17.98 -6.53
N THR A 97 -13.88 16.92 -5.84
CA THR A 97 -13.07 17.02 -4.63
C THR A 97 -11.67 17.56 -4.95
N ALA A 98 -11.01 17.02 -5.97
CA ALA A 98 -9.68 17.49 -6.38
C ALA A 98 -9.69 18.97 -6.78
N VAL A 99 -10.66 19.38 -7.60
CA VAL A 99 -10.83 20.78 -8.02
C VAL A 99 -11.14 21.70 -6.83
N ARG A 100 -12.09 21.32 -5.97
CA ARG A 100 -12.48 22.11 -4.77
C ARG A 100 -11.29 22.44 -3.89
N HIS A 101 -10.38 21.50 -3.70
CA HIS A 101 -9.24 21.64 -2.80
C HIS A 101 -7.96 22.07 -3.52
N GLY A 102 -7.96 22.19 -4.85
CA GLY A 102 -6.77 22.54 -5.63
C GLY A 102 -5.70 21.45 -5.60
N VAL A 103 -6.11 20.18 -5.50
CA VAL A 103 -5.20 19.04 -5.50
C VAL A 103 -4.71 18.78 -6.92
N ARG A 104 -3.40 18.58 -7.07
CA ARG A 104 -2.78 18.22 -8.35
C ARG A 104 -3.23 16.84 -8.78
N VAL A 105 -3.41 16.67 -10.10
CA VAL A 105 -3.87 15.41 -10.68
C VAL A 105 -2.79 14.79 -11.56
N ASN A 106 -2.49 13.53 -11.30
CA ASN A 106 -1.65 12.66 -12.11
C ASN A 106 -2.55 11.79 -12.99
N LEU A 107 -2.55 12.08 -14.28
CA LEU A 107 -3.47 11.51 -15.25
C LEU A 107 -2.91 10.21 -15.84
N GLY A 108 -3.58 9.09 -15.58
CA GLY A 108 -3.24 7.78 -16.14
C GLY A 108 -3.87 7.50 -17.51
N SER A 109 -4.74 8.39 -18.01
CA SER A 109 -5.36 8.30 -19.34
C SER A 109 -5.47 9.66 -19.98
N ALA A 110 -5.18 9.75 -21.29
CA ALA A 110 -5.32 10.99 -22.04
C ALA A 110 -6.77 11.50 -22.12
N ASP A 111 -7.76 10.63 -21.96
CA ASP A 111 -9.19 11.01 -21.97
C ASP A 111 -9.63 11.75 -20.69
N LEU A 112 -8.78 11.83 -19.67
CA LEU A 112 -9.04 12.60 -18.45
C LEU A 112 -8.63 14.08 -18.59
N ILE A 113 -7.92 14.45 -19.64
CA ILE A 113 -7.36 15.79 -19.86
C ILE A 113 -8.48 16.85 -19.96
N GLU A 114 -9.41 16.69 -20.92
CA GLU A 114 -10.48 17.66 -21.10
C GLU A 114 -11.48 17.71 -19.95
N PRO A 115 -11.88 16.58 -19.34
CA PRO A 115 -12.69 16.62 -18.12
C PRO A 115 -12.05 17.41 -16.98
N LEU A 116 -10.73 17.26 -16.75
CA LEU A 116 -10.01 18.03 -15.73
C LEU A 116 -9.99 19.52 -16.07
N ALA A 117 -9.64 19.88 -17.31
CA ALA A 117 -9.61 21.26 -17.76
C ALA A 117 -10.99 21.93 -17.69
N ALA A 118 -12.05 21.23 -18.15
CA ALA A 118 -13.42 21.74 -18.14
C ALA A 118 -13.98 21.93 -16.73
N ALA A 119 -13.51 21.14 -15.75
CA ALA A 119 -13.92 21.27 -14.36
C ALA A 119 -13.27 22.47 -13.64
N GLY A 120 -12.33 23.17 -14.27
CA GLY A 120 -11.58 24.27 -13.64
C GLY A 120 -10.54 23.76 -12.65
N GLY A 121 -10.00 22.56 -12.85
CA GLY A 121 -8.83 22.08 -12.16
C GLY A 121 -7.66 23.07 -12.30
N GLY A 122 -6.71 23.03 -11.38
CA GLY A 122 -5.51 23.89 -11.50
C GLY A 122 -4.84 23.74 -12.86
N PRO A 123 -4.02 24.71 -13.28
CA PRO A 123 -3.42 24.66 -14.61
C PRO A 123 -2.41 23.52 -14.78
N GLU A 124 -1.93 22.95 -13.69
CA GLU A 124 -0.86 21.96 -13.70
C GLU A 124 -1.37 20.52 -13.58
N CYS A 125 -0.75 19.62 -14.33
CA CYS A 125 -0.97 18.19 -14.20
C CYS A 125 0.34 17.38 -14.33
N THR A 126 0.31 16.14 -13.82
CA THR A 126 1.30 15.10 -14.07
C THR A 126 0.72 14.11 -15.07
N LEU A 127 1.53 13.52 -15.93
CA LEU A 127 1.13 12.42 -16.82
C LEU A 127 1.81 11.12 -16.37
N ARG A 128 1.01 10.09 -16.12
CA ARG A 128 1.51 8.75 -15.85
C ARG A 128 1.78 8.02 -17.14
N ILE A 129 3.00 7.53 -17.30
CA ILE A 129 3.46 6.82 -18.49
C ILE A 129 3.39 5.31 -18.23
N ASN A 130 2.87 4.55 -19.19
CA ASN A 130 3.08 3.13 -19.30
C ASN A 130 4.31 2.89 -20.19
N PRO A 131 5.46 2.45 -19.65
CA PRO A 131 6.71 2.37 -20.41
C PRO A 131 6.78 1.19 -21.38
N GLY A 132 5.72 0.38 -21.48
CA GLY A 132 5.68 -0.81 -22.34
C GLY A 132 6.20 -2.08 -21.66
N PHE A 133 6.72 -1.98 -20.46
CA PHE A 133 7.12 -3.11 -19.61
C PHE A 133 6.57 -2.94 -18.19
N GLY A 134 6.53 -4.03 -17.45
CA GLY A 134 6.07 -4.01 -16.05
C GLY A 134 6.43 -5.30 -15.34
N GLU A 135 6.57 -5.22 -14.03
CA GLU A 135 6.95 -6.31 -13.16
C GLU A 135 6.23 -6.19 -11.81
N GLY A 136 6.03 -7.31 -11.12
CA GLY A 136 5.41 -7.34 -9.79
C GLY A 136 5.44 -8.74 -9.21
N LEU A 137 5.23 -8.85 -7.90
CA LEU A 137 5.14 -10.14 -7.18
C LEU A 137 4.11 -11.09 -7.77
N ASP A 138 3.06 -10.55 -8.41
CA ASP A 138 1.99 -11.28 -9.07
C ASP A 138 1.50 -10.47 -10.27
N ARG A 139 0.96 -11.15 -11.31
CA ARG A 139 0.38 -10.48 -12.48
C ARG A 139 -0.68 -9.43 -12.12
N ARG A 140 -1.44 -9.65 -11.04
CA ARG A 140 -2.49 -8.74 -10.55
C ARG A 140 -1.94 -7.44 -9.95
N VAL A 141 -0.65 -7.39 -9.63
CA VAL A 141 0.04 -6.21 -9.10
C VAL A 141 1.14 -5.68 -10.03
N THR A 142 1.20 -6.18 -11.27
CA THR A 142 1.99 -5.62 -12.37
C THR A 142 1.19 -4.47 -13.00
N THR A 143 1.75 -3.26 -13.00
CA THR A 143 1.03 -2.03 -13.40
C THR A 143 1.65 -1.31 -14.60
N GLY A 144 2.59 -1.94 -15.29
CA GLY A 144 3.15 -1.53 -16.57
C GLY A 144 2.99 -2.61 -17.65
N GLY A 145 3.38 -2.29 -18.88
CA GLY A 145 3.37 -3.21 -20.00
C GLY A 145 2.03 -3.34 -20.74
N PRO A 146 1.97 -4.15 -21.82
CA PRO A 146 0.85 -4.17 -22.77
C PRO A 146 -0.44 -4.77 -22.21
N HIS A 147 -0.39 -5.44 -21.07
CA HIS A 147 -1.56 -6.04 -20.41
C HIS A 147 -2.05 -5.24 -19.20
N SER A 148 -1.43 -4.09 -18.92
CA SER A 148 -1.82 -3.20 -17.86
C SER A 148 -2.80 -2.14 -18.35
N LYS A 149 -3.81 -1.85 -17.53
CA LYS A 149 -4.74 -0.73 -17.78
C LYS A 149 -4.17 0.63 -17.40
N HIS A 150 -3.01 0.67 -16.73
CA HIS A 150 -2.48 1.87 -16.11
C HIS A 150 -1.55 2.64 -17.04
N GLY A 151 -1.73 3.97 -17.01
CA GLY A 151 -0.83 4.92 -17.66
C GLY A 151 -1.08 5.08 -19.16
N ILE A 152 -0.69 6.25 -19.68
CA ILE A 152 -0.67 6.58 -21.10
C ILE A 152 0.46 5.77 -21.75
N TRP A 153 0.15 5.07 -22.85
CA TRP A 153 1.15 4.28 -23.56
C TRP A 153 2.30 5.17 -24.04
N HIS A 154 3.53 4.76 -23.79
CA HIS A 154 4.72 5.60 -23.96
C HIS A 154 4.83 6.30 -25.33
N THR A 155 4.43 5.65 -26.43
CA THR A 155 4.48 6.26 -27.77
C THR A 155 3.39 7.34 -27.98
N GLU A 156 2.35 7.38 -27.14
CA GLU A 156 1.27 8.36 -27.18
C GLU A 156 1.53 9.59 -26.30
N LEU A 157 2.59 9.57 -25.50
CA LEU A 157 2.92 10.65 -24.59
C LEU A 157 3.04 12.03 -25.27
N PRO A 158 3.74 12.18 -26.43
CA PRO A 158 3.82 13.48 -27.12
C PRO A 158 2.45 14.01 -27.53
N ALA A 159 1.56 13.12 -28.00
CA ALA A 159 0.19 13.50 -28.37
C ALA A 159 -0.65 13.91 -27.13
N ALA A 160 -0.45 13.25 -25.99
CA ALA A 160 -1.12 13.58 -24.74
C ALA A 160 -0.63 14.94 -24.19
N ILE A 161 0.66 15.25 -24.26
CA ILE A 161 1.22 16.56 -23.88
C ILE A 161 0.58 17.66 -24.74
N ALA A 162 0.60 17.49 -26.07
CA ALA A 162 -0.01 18.46 -26.98
C ALA A 162 -1.54 18.61 -26.77
N ARG A 163 -2.22 17.54 -26.34
CA ARG A 163 -3.64 17.56 -25.97
C ARG A 163 -3.87 18.36 -24.69
N ALA A 164 -3.02 18.18 -23.67
CA ALA A 164 -3.08 18.94 -22.43
C ALA A 164 -2.89 20.45 -22.68
N GLU A 165 -1.89 20.82 -23.46
CA GLU A 165 -1.63 22.22 -23.85
C GLU A 165 -2.84 22.85 -24.56
N ARG A 166 -3.44 22.14 -25.53
CA ARG A 166 -4.67 22.64 -26.23
C ARG A 166 -5.85 22.78 -25.28
N ALA A 167 -5.95 21.98 -24.26
CA ALA A 167 -6.99 22.06 -23.22
C ALA A 167 -6.69 23.18 -22.19
N GLY A 168 -5.54 23.84 -22.26
CA GLY A 168 -5.12 24.87 -21.30
C GLY A 168 -4.45 24.34 -20.05
N LEU A 169 -4.05 23.07 -20.04
CA LEU A 169 -3.27 22.48 -18.94
C LEU A 169 -1.77 22.55 -19.24
N VAL A 170 -0.98 22.70 -18.20
CA VAL A 170 0.49 22.68 -18.24
C VAL A 170 0.97 21.35 -17.65
N VAL A 171 1.64 20.54 -18.45
CA VAL A 171 2.29 19.33 -17.95
C VAL A 171 3.55 19.73 -17.20
N THR A 172 3.54 19.54 -15.89
CA THR A 172 4.66 19.90 -15.00
C THR A 172 5.33 18.69 -14.37
N GLY A 173 4.75 17.49 -14.54
CA GLY A 173 5.31 16.25 -14.01
C GLY A 173 5.17 15.06 -14.95
N LEU A 174 6.12 14.13 -14.84
CA LEU A 174 6.06 12.79 -15.43
C LEU A 174 6.14 11.74 -14.32
N HIS A 175 5.40 10.66 -14.46
CA HIS A 175 5.32 9.58 -13.49
C HIS A 175 5.43 8.21 -14.17
N LEU A 176 6.22 7.32 -13.57
CA LEU A 176 6.29 5.92 -13.95
C LEU A 176 5.99 5.05 -12.72
N HIS A 177 5.19 3.99 -12.91
CA HIS A 177 5.01 2.95 -11.90
C HIS A 177 4.73 1.63 -12.59
N ILE A 178 5.62 0.65 -12.45
CA ILE A 178 5.62 -0.60 -13.23
C ILE A 178 5.04 -1.80 -12.49
N GLY A 179 4.90 -1.71 -11.16
CA GLY A 179 4.36 -2.81 -10.36
C GLY A 179 4.67 -2.73 -8.88
N SER A 180 4.38 -3.79 -8.16
CA SER A 180 4.55 -3.84 -6.70
C SER A 180 5.36 -5.07 -6.27
N GLY A 181 6.37 -4.84 -5.43
CA GLY A 181 7.35 -5.85 -5.04
C GLY A 181 8.36 -6.15 -6.15
N VAL A 182 8.78 -5.09 -6.82
CA VAL A 182 9.78 -5.11 -7.89
C VAL A 182 11.18 -5.08 -7.26
N ASP A 183 12.11 -5.83 -7.84
CA ASP A 183 13.51 -5.82 -7.38
C ASP A 183 14.26 -4.56 -7.84
N LEU A 184 15.53 -4.46 -7.45
CA LEU A 184 16.34 -3.29 -7.78
C LEU A 184 16.56 -3.15 -9.29
N GLU A 185 16.79 -4.24 -10.01
CA GLU A 185 17.08 -4.23 -11.46
C GLU A 185 15.83 -3.74 -12.22
N GLY A 186 14.66 -4.29 -11.92
CA GLY A 186 13.40 -3.84 -12.51
C GLY A 186 13.11 -2.37 -12.23
N LEU A 187 13.36 -1.89 -11.00
CA LEU A 187 13.18 -0.47 -10.67
C LEU A 187 14.24 0.43 -11.32
N GLN A 188 15.47 -0.03 -11.51
CA GLN A 188 16.48 0.74 -12.24
C GLN A 188 16.17 0.87 -13.74
N ALA A 189 15.48 -0.09 -14.34
CA ALA A 189 15.02 0.02 -15.72
C ALA A 189 14.08 1.22 -15.93
N THR A 190 13.37 1.66 -14.89
CA THR A 190 12.51 2.85 -14.95
C THR A 190 13.29 4.15 -15.13
N ILE A 191 14.54 4.21 -14.68
CA ILE A 191 15.42 5.38 -14.86
C ILE A 191 15.69 5.63 -16.35
N HIS A 192 16.03 4.59 -17.10
CA HIS A 192 16.26 4.71 -18.55
C HIS A 192 14.99 5.09 -19.31
N ALA A 193 13.86 4.46 -18.96
CA ALA A 193 12.58 4.82 -19.56
C ALA A 193 12.19 6.28 -19.26
N MET A 194 12.43 6.75 -18.05
CA MET A 194 12.17 8.12 -17.68
C MET A 194 13.07 9.10 -18.43
N GLU A 195 14.35 8.79 -18.58
CA GLU A 195 15.29 9.62 -19.34
C GLU A 195 14.81 9.90 -20.76
N GLU A 196 14.41 8.86 -21.50
CA GLU A 196 13.92 8.97 -22.87
C GLU A 196 12.74 9.94 -22.95
N HIS A 197 11.77 9.81 -22.07
CA HIS A 197 10.56 10.65 -22.07
C HIS A 197 10.82 12.06 -21.57
N LEU A 198 11.68 12.24 -20.60
CA LEU A 198 12.03 13.53 -20.03
C LEU A 198 12.70 14.44 -21.10
N PHE A 199 13.66 13.89 -21.86
CA PHE A 199 14.35 14.66 -22.90
C PHE A 199 13.48 15.01 -24.10
N ALA A 200 12.40 14.27 -24.31
CA ALA A 200 11.38 14.57 -25.32
C ALA A 200 10.26 15.50 -24.82
N SER A 201 10.28 15.89 -23.54
CA SER A 201 9.21 16.66 -22.91
C SER A 201 9.49 18.18 -22.88
N PRO A 202 8.45 19.03 -22.75
CA PRO A 202 8.64 20.47 -22.68
C PRO A 202 9.38 20.89 -21.39
N PRO A 203 10.02 22.08 -21.38
CA PRO A 203 10.77 22.57 -20.21
C PRO A 203 9.90 22.85 -18.98
N THR A 204 8.58 22.85 -19.11
CA THR A 204 7.63 22.94 -18.00
C THR A 204 7.64 21.70 -17.10
N VAL A 205 8.12 20.55 -17.60
CA VAL A 205 8.26 19.32 -16.80
C VAL A 205 9.47 19.47 -15.87
N GLN A 206 9.19 19.66 -14.59
CA GLN A 206 10.19 19.84 -13.53
C GLN A 206 10.09 18.78 -12.42
N ARG A 207 9.00 17.99 -12.38
CA ARG A 207 8.80 16.92 -11.40
C ARG A 207 8.84 15.57 -12.07
N ILE A 208 9.58 14.66 -11.46
CA ILE A 208 9.77 13.30 -11.95
C ILE A 208 9.46 12.33 -10.81
N SER A 209 8.38 11.57 -10.95
CA SER A 209 8.06 10.53 -9.98
C SER A 209 8.57 9.17 -10.45
N ALA A 210 9.38 8.54 -9.59
CA ALA A 210 9.85 7.16 -9.74
C ALA A 210 8.73 6.13 -9.47
N GLY A 211 7.55 6.60 -9.02
CA GLY A 211 6.49 5.73 -8.52
C GLY A 211 6.89 4.98 -7.25
N GLY A 212 6.16 3.91 -6.98
CA GLY A 212 6.44 3.01 -5.87
C GLY A 212 6.98 1.66 -6.36
N GLY A 213 6.62 0.62 -5.65
CA GLY A 213 6.92 -0.76 -6.09
C GLY A 213 8.02 -1.45 -5.31
N LEU A 214 8.72 -0.76 -4.42
CA LEU A 214 9.83 -1.31 -3.63
C LEU A 214 9.42 -2.61 -2.94
N ALA A 215 10.22 -3.66 -3.14
CA ALA A 215 10.00 -4.97 -2.54
C ALA A 215 10.20 -4.95 -1.02
N VAL A 216 9.55 -5.86 -0.35
CA VAL A 216 9.83 -6.21 1.05
C VAL A 216 9.88 -7.72 1.19
N PRO A 217 10.76 -8.29 2.03
CA PRO A 217 10.76 -9.72 2.30
C PRO A 217 9.54 -10.10 3.14
N TYR A 218 8.85 -11.17 2.73
CA TYR A 218 7.76 -11.80 3.48
C TYR A 218 8.16 -13.13 4.12
N SER A 219 9.43 -13.52 3.98
CA SER A 219 10.03 -14.69 4.63
C SER A 219 11.18 -14.26 5.54
N ALA A 220 11.50 -15.09 6.52
CA ALA A 220 12.59 -14.81 7.45
C ALA A 220 13.97 -14.76 6.76
N ASP A 221 14.13 -15.53 5.68
CA ASP A 221 15.36 -15.63 4.91
C ASP A 221 15.37 -14.70 3.67
N GLY A 222 14.34 -13.85 3.51
CA GLY A 222 14.22 -12.92 2.39
C GLY A 222 15.23 -11.78 2.53
N GLU A 223 15.87 -11.43 1.42
CA GLU A 223 16.77 -10.26 1.38
C GLU A 223 15.98 -8.95 1.45
N GLU A 224 16.50 -8.00 2.23
CA GLU A 224 15.95 -6.65 2.24
C GLU A 224 16.21 -5.94 0.91
N PHE A 225 15.25 -5.14 0.48
CA PHE A 225 15.44 -4.29 -0.69
C PHE A 225 16.56 -3.27 -0.44
N PRO A 226 17.58 -3.18 -1.34
CA PRO A 226 18.72 -2.30 -1.14
C PRO A 226 18.35 -0.84 -1.47
N VAL A 227 17.55 -0.23 -0.61
CA VAL A 227 16.92 1.08 -0.83
C VAL A 227 17.93 2.20 -0.99
N GLU A 228 19.06 2.15 -0.30
CA GLU A 228 20.13 3.15 -0.39
C GLU A 228 20.69 3.19 -1.83
N ARG A 229 20.96 2.02 -2.41
CA ARG A 229 21.42 1.91 -3.81
C ARG A 229 20.38 2.42 -4.81
N TYR A 230 19.11 2.20 -4.52
CA TYR A 230 18.01 2.72 -5.34
C TYR A 230 17.97 4.25 -5.29
N CYS A 231 18.06 4.83 -4.08
CA CYS A 231 18.09 6.28 -3.88
C CYS A 231 19.30 6.92 -4.57
N GLU A 232 20.49 6.32 -4.42
CA GLU A 232 21.72 6.78 -5.08
C GLU A 232 21.60 6.76 -6.61
N ALA A 233 21.03 5.70 -7.19
CA ALA A 233 20.85 5.58 -8.63
C ALA A 233 19.93 6.67 -9.20
N TRP A 234 18.77 6.93 -8.53
CA TRP A 234 17.86 7.99 -8.94
C TRP A 234 18.45 9.38 -8.79
N ARG A 235 19.17 9.65 -7.69
CA ARG A 235 19.83 10.95 -7.48
C ARG A 235 20.91 11.19 -8.54
N ALA A 236 21.77 10.22 -8.79
CA ALA A 236 22.81 10.33 -9.82
C ALA A 236 22.22 10.56 -11.23
N ALA A 237 21.12 9.88 -11.54
CA ALA A 237 20.40 10.11 -12.80
C ALA A 237 19.84 11.53 -12.89
N ALA A 238 19.14 11.98 -11.82
CA ALA A 238 18.57 13.33 -11.77
C ALA A 238 19.62 14.43 -11.92
N ASP A 239 20.75 14.30 -11.23
CA ASP A 239 21.86 15.26 -11.31
C ASP A 239 22.42 15.33 -12.75
N GLY A 240 22.62 14.19 -13.42
CA GLY A 240 23.02 14.13 -14.83
C GLY A 240 21.97 14.73 -15.79
N TRP A 241 20.69 14.52 -15.53
CA TRP A 241 19.61 15.11 -16.32
C TRP A 241 19.53 16.63 -16.13
N GLN A 242 19.68 17.13 -14.90
CA GLN A 242 19.70 18.56 -14.59
C GLN A 242 20.85 19.27 -15.32
N GLU A 243 22.05 18.69 -15.29
CA GLU A 243 23.22 19.22 -16.03
C GLU A 243 22.95 19.31 -17.54
N ARG A 244 22.40 18.24 -18.14
CA ARG A 244 22.11 18.18 -19.59
C ARG A 244 20.98 19.10 -20.02
N LEU A 245 19.94 19.27 -19.17
CA LEU A 245 18.77 20.10 -19.48
C LEU A 245 18.96 21.56 -19.08
N GLY A 246 19.94 21.89 -18.25
CA GLY A 246 20.19 23.23 -17.73
C GLY A 246 19.06 23.75 -16.83
N ARG A 247 18.34 22.87 -16.15
CA ARG A 247 17.24 23.21 -15.23
C ARG A 247 17.18 22.24 -14.04
N GLU A 248 16.62 22.71 -12.93
CA GLU A 248 16.36 21.88 -11.75
C GLU A 248 15.21 20.90 -11.98
N LEU A 249 15.32 19.74 -11.39
CA LEU A 249 14.29 18.68 -11.36
C LEU A 249 14.06 18.28 -9.91
N GLU A 250 12.79 18.17 -9.54
CA GLU A 250 12.36 17.53 -8.30
C GLU A 250 12.11 16.05 -8.56
N ILE A 251 12.75 15.16 -7.80
CA ILE A 251 12.49 13.72 -7.89
C ILE A 251 11.66 13.24 -6.71
N GLU A 252 10.61 12.49 -7.04
CA GLU A 252 9.63 11.98 -6.08
C GLU A 252 9.61 10.45 -6.08
N VAL A 253 9.26 9.85 -4.93
CA VAL A 253 9.02 8.40 -4.79
C VAL A 253 7.71 8.16 -4.05
N GLU A 254 7.00 7.07 -4.43
CA GLU A 254 5.66 6.76 -3.92
C GLU A 254 5.61 5.42 -3.16
N PRO A 255 6.34 5.27 -2.03
CA PRO A 255 6.33 4.05 -1.26
C PRO A 255 4.99 3.87 -0.54
N GLY A 256 4.40 2.69 -0.67
CA GLY A 256 3.29 2.24 0.16
C GLY A 256 3.71 1.05 1.00
N ARG A 257 3.78 -0.12 0.35
CA ARG A 257 4.19 -1.40 0.95
C ARG A 257 5.49 -1.27 1.74
N TYR A 258 6.51 -0.66 1.16
CA TYR A 258 7.84 -0.56 1.74
C TYR A 258 7.82 0.08 3.14
N LEU A 259 7.01 1.12 3.35
CA LEU A 259 6.96 1.82 4.63
C LEU A 259 6.24 1.03 5.72
N VAL A 260 5.15 0.32 5.39
CA VAL A 260 4.23 -0.16 6.42
C VAL A 260 4.12 -1.68 6.53
N ALA A 261 4.49 -2.46 5.50
CA ALA A 261 4.26 -3.90 5.51
C ALA A 261 4.86 -4.59 6.73
N GLN A 262 6.15 -4.40 6.94
CA GLN A 262 6.89 -5.04 8.03
C GLN A 262 6.64 -4.40 9.41
N ALA A 263 6.05 -3.21 9.43
CA ALA A 263 5.65 -2.54 10.67
C ALA A 263 4.35 -3.10 11.25
N GLY A 264 3.55 -3.81 10.43
CA GLY A 264 2.25 -4.32 10.86
C GLY A 264 2.25 -5.79 11.22
N SER A 265 1.46 -6.14 12.22
CA SER A 265 1.17 -7.51 12.64
C SER A 265 -0.33 -7.69 12.86
N LEU A 266 -0.83 -8.90 12.59
CA LEU A 266 -2.20 -9.32 12.92
C LEU A 266 -2.15 -10.37 14.01
N LEU A 267 -2.67 -10.04 15.19
CA LEU A 267 -2.81 -10.92 16.32
C LEU A 267 -4.16 -11.66 16.25
N THR A 268 -4.15 -12.96 16.41
CA THR A 268 -5.32 -13.83 16.33
C THR A 268 -5.27 -14.92 17.39
N GLU A 269 -6.41 -15.45 17.82
CA GLU A 269 -6.53 -16.51 18.80
C GLU A 269 -6.93 -17.83 18.15
N VAL A 270 -6.30 -18.91 18.58
CA VAL A 270 -6.71 -20.27 18.19
C VAL A 270 -8.05 -20.59 18.85
N ARG A 271 -9.06 -20.88 18.02
CA ARG A 271 -10.42 -21.19 18.48
C ARG A 271 -10.71 -22.69 18.50
N ALA A 272 -10.04 -23.44 17.61
CA ALA A 272 -10.14 -24.89 17.56
C ALA A 272 -8.93 -25.51 16.86
N THR A 273 -8.67 -26.78 17.14
CA THR A 273 -7.76 -27.62 16.35
C THR A 273 -8.49 -28.88 15.92
N LYS A 274 -8.19 -29.40 14.75
CA LYS A 274 -8.73 -30.68 14.28
C LYS A 274 -7.76 -31.38 13.34
N GLN A 275 -7.88 -32.69 13.26
CA GLN A 275 -7.11 -33.53 12.36
C GLN A 275 -7.99 -34.10 11.27
N THR A 276 -7.45 -34.17 10.07
CA THR A 276 -7.98 -34.91 8.94
C THR A 276 -6.91 -35.85 8.42
N PRO A 277 -7.21 -36.82 7.56
CA PRO A 277 -6.17 -37.66 6.99
C PRO A 277 -5.07 -36.91 6.23
N ALA A 278 -5.35 -35.70 5.76
CA ALA A 278 -4.41 -34.88 4.98
C ALA A 278 -3.67 -33.86 5.85
N TRP A 279 -4.33 -33.23 6.84
CA TRP A 279 -3.82 -32.03 7.50
C TRP A 279 -4.15 -31.95 8.98
N ASP A 280 -3.22 -31.40 9.75
CA ASP A 280 -3.46 -30.86 11.10
C ASP A 280 -3.88 -29.39 10.96
N TRP A 281 -5.13 -29.09 11.29
CA TRP A 281 -5.73 -27.77 11.17
C TRP A 281 -5.66 -26.99 12.47
N VAL A 282 -5.28 -25.72 12.36
CA VAL A 282 -5.38 -24.71 13.41
C VAL A 282 -6.41 -23.67 12.94
N LEU A 283 -7.56 -23.60 13.60
CA LEU A 283 -8.64 -22.69 13.25
C LEU A 283 -8.57 -21.47 14.16
N VAL A 284 -8.43 -20.30 13.57
CA VAL A 284 -8.26 -19.01 14.26
C VAL A 284 -9.44 -18.08 13.98
N ASP A 285 -9.55 -16.97 14.73
CA ASP A 285 -10.60 -15.95 14.54
C ASP A 285 -10.27 -14.90 13.48
N ALA A 286 -9.04 -14.90 12.93
CA ALA A 286 -8.69 -14.15 11.73
C ALA A 286 -8.85 -15.01 10.47
N GLY A 287 -9.19 -14.38 9.34
CA GLY A 287 -9.34 -15.10 8.07
C GLY A 287 -9.43 -14.14 6.88
N TYR A 288 -10.06 -14.58 5.81
CA TYR A 288 -10.22 -13.82 4.57
C TYR A 288 -10.78 -12.41 4.79
N CYS A 289 -11.76 -12.26 5.70
CA CYS A 289 -12.37 -10.96 6.01
C CYS A 289 -11.43 -10.00 6.73
N THR A 290 -10.36 -10.49 7.36
CA THR A 290 -9.37 -9.67 8.06
C THR A 290 -8.06 -9.52 7.29
N LEU A 291 -7.60 -10.55 6.59
CA LEU A 291 -6.36 -10.56 5.81
C LEU A 291 -6.58 -11.29 4.48
N THR A 292 -7.07 -10.58 3.47
CA THR A 292 -7.44 -11.13 2.16
C THR A 292 -6.24 -11.66 1.35
N ARG A 293 -5.03 -11.16 1.58
CA ARG A 293 -3.85 -11.37 0.73
C ARG A 293 -3.45 -12.83 0.51
N PRO A 294 -3.47 -13.73 1.50
CA PRO A 294 -3.19 -15.15 1.25
C PRO A 294 -4.13 -15.77 0.21
N MET A 295 -5.42 -15.48 0.31
CA MET A 295 -6.45 -16.05 -0.57
C MET A 295 -6.44 -15.39 -1.95
N LEU A 296 -6.21 -14.07 -2.02
CA LEU A 296 -6.27 -13.32 -3.28
C LEU A 296 -5.00 -13.50 -4.12
N TYR A 297 -3.83 -13.56 -3.48
CA TYR A 297 -2.53 -13.52 -4.15
C TYR A 297 -1.66 -14.76 -3.87
N GLY A 298 -2.09 -15.66 -2.97
CA GLY A 298 -1.22 -16.69 -2.40
C GLY A 298 -0.05 -16.09 -1.63
N ALA A 299 -0.28 -14.93 -1.00
CA ALA A 299 0.78 -14.23 -0.29
C ALA A 299 1.09 -14.95 1.03
N ALA A 300 2.34 -15.33 1.23
CA ALA A 300 2.80 -15.87 2.50
C ALA A 300 2.97 -14.76 3.55
N HIS A 301 2.66 -15.07 4.78
CA HIS A 301 2.97 -14.28 5.97
C HIS A 301 3.65 -15.18 7.00
N ARG A 302 4.67 -14.68 7.69
CA ARG A 302 5.26 -15.43 8.81
C ARG A 302 4.25 -15.52 9.93
N ILE A 303 4.07 -16.73 10.49
CA ILE A 303 3.18 -16.97 11.62
C ILE A 303 4.01 -17.50 12.78
N GLU A 304 3.87 -16.86 13.92
CA GLU A 304 4.58 -17.17 15.16
C GLU A 304 3.56 -17.42 16.27
N ALA A 305 3.94 -18.25 17.23
CA ALA A 305 3.14 -18.51 18.43
C ALA A 305 3.83 -17.88 19.66
N PRO A 306 3.37 -16.71 20.13
CA PRO A 306 3.90 -16.06 21.32
C PRO A 306 3.95 -17.00 22.53
N GLY A 307 5.00 -16.89 23.34
CA GLY A 307 5.21 -17.75 24.52
C GLY A 307 5.66 -19.18 24.23
N LYS A 308 5.80 -19.58 22.93
CA LYS A 308 6.19 -20.96 22.56
C LYS A 308 7.52 -21.01 21.80
N ALA A 309 8.35 -19.99 21.93
CA ALA A 309 9.67 -19.96 21.29
C ALA A 309 10.53 -21.16 21.71
N GLY A 310 11.13 -21.86 20.72
CA GLY A 310 11.98 -23.02 20.98
C GLY A 310 11.23 -24.33 21.26
N ALA A 311 9.90 -24.35 21.32
CA ALA A 311 9.14 -25.60 21.43
C ALA A 311 9.24 -26.44 20.14
N PRO A 312 9.12 -27.79 20.22
CA PRO A 312 9.09 -28.63 19.03
C PRO A 312 7.99 -28.23 18.07
N THR A 313 8.30 -28.17 16.78
CA THR A 313 7.36 -27.79 15.73
C THR A 313 6.88 -28.97 14.92
N ARG A 314 5.67 -28.88 14.35
CA ARG A 314 5.13 -29.84 13.40
C ARG A 314 4.39 -29.13 12.25
N PRO A 315 4.20 -29.79 11.09
CA PRO A 315 3.45 -29.20 9.99
C PRO A 315 1.98 -28.98 10.37
N GLN A 316 1.47 -27.75 10.23
CA GLN A 316 0.09 -27.39 10.53
C GLN A 316 -0.42 -26.39 9.49
N VAL A 317 -1.72 -26.43 9.18
CA VAL A 317 -2.42 -25.51 8.27
C VAL A 317 -3.28 -24.57 9.11
N VAL A 318 -3.10 -23.26 8.93
CA VAL A 318 -3.87 -22.23 9.63
C VAL A 318 -5.01 -21.75 8.74
N ALA A 319 -6.23 -21.76 9.27
CA ALA A 319 -7.45 -21.38 8.56
C ALA A 319 -8.35 -20.50 9.43
N GLY A 320 -9.17 -19.68 8.74
CA GLY A 320 -10.07 -18.71 9.36
C GLY A 320 -11.47 -19.25 9.68
N PRO A 321 -12.37 -18.34 10.13
CA PRO A 321 -13.70 -18.69 10.64
C PRO A 321 -14.81 -18.65 9.58
N LEU A 322 -14.53 -18.29 8.33
CA LEU A 322 -15.58 -18.03 7.34
C LEU A 322 -16.20 -19.31 6.81
N CYS A 323 -17.45 -19.22 6.37
CA CYS A 323 -18.14 -20.28 5.65
C CYS A 323 -17.69 -20.32 4.17
N GLU A 324 -16.38 -20.44 3.98
CA GLU A 324 -15.69 -20.40 2.70
C GLU A 324 -14.52 -21.40 2.72
N ALA A 325 -14.51 -22.36 1.81
CA ALA A 325 -13.47 -23.39 1.76
C ALA A 325 -12.06 -22.80 1.53
N GLY A 326 -11.99 -21.67 0.83
CA GLY A 326 -10.76 -20.94 0.57
C GLY A 326 -10.26 -20.07 1.73
N ASP A 327 -10.93 -20.06 2.89
CA ASP A 327 -10.49 -19.28 4.05
C ASP A 327 -9.31 -19.95 4.79
N VAL A 328 -8.19 -20.08 4.07
CA VAL A 328 -6.96 -20.71 4.52
C VAL A 328 -5.83 -19.71 4.47
N LEU A 329 -5.30 -19.31 5.64
CA LEU A 329 -4.22 -18.32 5.75
C LEU A 329 -2.87 -18.84 5.25
N THR A 330 -2.68 -20.15 5.27
CA THR A 330 -1.48 -20.83 4.77
C THR A 330 -1.81 -21.64 3.53
N GLN A 331 -1.88 -20.97 2.38
CA GLN A 331 -2.14 -21.59 1.09
C GLN A 331 -1.21 -20.99 0.01
N ASP A 332 -1.11 -21.70 -1.10
CA ASP A 332 -0.37 -21.23 -2.27
C ASP A 332 -1.25 -20.41 -3.24
N ARG A 333 -0.65 -20.00 -4.36
CA ARG A 333 -1.34 -19.22 -5.40
C ARG A 333 -2.47 -20.00 -6.12
N ALA A 334 -2.46 -21.31 -6.04
CA ALA A 334 -3.53 -22.16 -6.59
C ALA A 334 -4.69 -22.34 -5.60
N GLY A 335 -4.53 -21.86 -4.34
CA GLY A 335 -5.50 -22.03 -3.26
C GLY A 335 -5.34 -23.35 -2.51
N GLU A 336 -4.24 -24.10 -2.76
CA GLU A 336 -3.98 -25.35 -2.07
C GLU A 336 -3.35 -25.09 -0.69
N PRO A 337 -3.84 -25.75 0.37
CA PRO A 337 -3.27 -25.62 1.72
C PRO A 337 -1.78 -25.97 1.72
N ARG A 338 -0.99 -25.15 2.40
CA ARG A 338 0.44 -25.31 2.61
C ARG A 338 0.73 -25.35 4.09
N PRO A 339 1.12 -26.51 4.65
CA PRO A 339 1.46 -26.60 6.05
C PRO A 339 2.75 -25.80 6.33
N ILE A 340 2.75 -25.11 7.45
CA ILE A 340 3.92 -24.44 8.01
C ILE A 340 4.35 -25.12 9.32
N LEU A 341 5.61 -24.96 9.68
CA LEU A 341 6.11 -25.48 10.95
C LEU A 341 5.71 -24.56 12.09
N LEU A 342 4.79 -25.01 12.94
CA LEU A 342 4.36 -24.33 14.16
C LEU A 342 4.53 -25.23 15.37
N PRO A 343 4.79 -24.64 16.56
CA PRO A 343 4.64 -25.37 17.82
C PRO A 343 3.24 -25.97 17.94
N GLU A 344 3.09 -26.96 18.79
CA GLU A 344 1.74 -27.43 19.12
C GLU A 344 0.96 -26.34 19.84
N VAL A 345 -0.23 -26.02 19.28
CA VAL A 345 -1.14 -25.00 19.79
C VAL A 345 -2.49 -25.60 20.15
N THR A 346 -3.17 -24.96 21.11
CA THR A 346 -4.46 -25.34 21.65
C THR A 346 -5.41 -24.14 21.65
N PRO A 347 -6.75 -24.34 21.73
CA PRO A 347 -7.67 -23.22 21.89
C PRO A 347 -7.27 -22.28 23.03
N GLY A 348 -7.26 -20.98 22.75
CA GLY A 348 -6.80 -19.92 23.65
C GLY A 348 -5.36 -19.47 23.42
N ASP A 349 -4.53 -20.24 22.71
CA ASP A 349 -3.21 -19.78 22.30
C ASP A 349 -3.30 -18.66 21.27
N LEU A 350 -2.33 -17.76 21.30
CA LEU A 350 -2.23 -16.67 20.33
C LEU A 350 -1.31 -17.04 19.16
N LEU A 351 -1.68 -16.56 17.98
CA LEU A 351 -0.80 -16.53 16.81
C LEU A 351 -0.63 -15.09 16.32
N VAL A 352 0.56 -14.77 15.82
CA VAL A 352 0.88 -13.48 15.21
C VAL A 352 1.26 -13.69 13.77
N LEU A 353 0.52 -13.07 12.86
CA LEU A 353 0.87 -12.98 11.45
C LEU A 353 1.67 -11.70 11.24
N ARG A 354 2.93 -11.82 10.84
CA ARG A 354 3.84 -10.70 10.60
C ARG A 354 3.66 -10.12 9.21
N ASP A 355 4.20 -8.93 9.01
CA ASP A 355 4.28 -8.24 7.71
C ASP A 355 2.90 -7.93 7.11
N THR A 356 1.91 -7.67 7.96
CA THR A 356 0.51 -7.43 7.58
C THR A 356 0.13 -5.94 7.49
N GLY A 357 1.08 -5.01 7.67
CA GLY A 357 0.81 -3.57 7.71
C GLY A 357 0.36 -2.98 6.38
N ALA A 358 0.77 -3.58 5.24
CA ALA A 358 0.33 -3.16 3.93
C ALA A 358 -0.78 -4.08 3.39
N TYR A 359 -1.88 -3.47 2.95
CA TYR A 359 -2.99 -4.20 2.31
C TYR A 359 -3.62 -5.30 3.19
N GLY A 360 -3.43 -5.21 4.51
CA GLY A 360 -4.15 -6.01 5.49
C GLY A 360 -5.48 -5.33 5.82
N LEU A 361 -5.47 -4.40 6.78
CA LEU A 361 -6.68 -3.69 7.21
C LEU A 361 -7.35 -2.89 6.09
N SER A 362 -6.59 -2.34 5.13
CA SER A 362 -7.14 -1.59 4.00
C SER A 362 -7.98 -2.44 3.02
N MET A 363 -7.76 -3.75 3.00
CA MET A 363 -8.51 -4.71 2.17
C MET A 363 -9.47 -5.58 2.99
N ALA A 364 -9.55 -5.37 4.30
CA ALA A 364 -10.48 -6.10 5.15
C ALA A 364 -11.94 -5.77 4.80
N SER A 365 -12.84 -6.70 5.07
CA SER A 365 -14.25 -6.59 4.70
C SER A 365 -15.18 -7.13 5.80
N ASN A 366 -16.45 -6.84 5.64
CA ASN A 366 -17.50 -7.38 6.53
C ASN A 366 -18.14 -8.69 5.99
N TYR A 367 -17.37 -9.48 5.22
CA TYR A 367 -17.88 -10.75 4.70
C TYR A 367 -18.35 -11.68 5.84
N ASN A 368 -19.45 -12.38 5.64
CA ASN A 368 -20.19 -13.15 6.65
C ASN A 368 -20.61 -12.34 7.89
N GLY A 369 -20.68 -11.00 7.81
CA GLY A 369 -21.06 -10.13 8.93
C GLY A 369 -19.95 -9.97 9.98
N PHE A 370 -18.73 -10.38 9.72
CA PHE A 370 -17.62 -10.15 10.64
C PHE A 370 -17.27 -8.66 10.73
N PRO A 371 -17.08 -8.12 11.94
CA PRO A 371 -16.68 -6.73 12.12
C PRO A 371 -15.23 -6.51 11.71
N LEU A 372 -14.91 -5.33 11.18
CA LEU A 372 -13.50 -4.93 11.03
C LEU A 372 -12.82 -4.91 12.40
N PRO A 373 -11.60 -5.44 12.51
CA PRO A 373 -10.87 -5.54 13.76
C PRO A 373 -10.46 -4.18 14.33
N ALA A 374 -10.13 -4.17 15.62
CA ALA A 374 -9.48 -3.04 16.25
C ALA A 374 -8.04 -2.89 15.74
N GLU A 375 -7.47 -1.70 15.92
CA GLU A 375 -6.09 -1.39 15.59
C GLU A 375 -5.42 -0.61 16.71
N VAL A 376 -4.21 -1.04 17.08
CA VAL A 376 -3.33 -0.40 18.04
C VAL A 376 -2.08 0.11 17.32
N LEU A 377 -1.75 1.37 17.49
CA LEU A 377 -0.49 1.97 17.10
C LEU A 377 0.49 1.90 18.27
N VAL A 378 1.71 1.45 18.03
CA VAL A 378 2.79 1.42 19.03
C VAL A 378 3.83 2.46 18.64
N GLU A 379 4.14 3.38 19.54
CA GLU A 379 5.12 4.47 19.35
C GLU A 379 6.02 4.55 20.59
N GLY A 380 7.34 4.45 20.42
CA GLY A 380 8.27 4.40 21.53
C GLY A 380 7.99 3.26 22.52
N GLY A 381 7.44 2.14 22.06
CA GLY A 381 7.01 1.03 22.89
C GLY A 381 5.66 1.25 23.61
N VAL A 382 5.02 2.40 23.45
CA VAL A 382 3.73 2.73 24.11
C VAL A 382 2.57 2.42 23.14
N PRO A 383 1.68 1.47 23.50
CA PRO A 383 0.51 1.14 22.69
C PRO A 383 -0.61 2.18 22.85
N ARG A 384 -1.32 2.47 21.78
CA ARG A 384 -2.51 3.34 21.77
C ARG A 384 -3.55 2.77 20.82
N LEU A 385 -4.77 2.54 21.31
CA LEU A 385 -5.91 2.17 20.45
C LEU A 385 -6.21 3.34 19.50
N VAL A 386 -6.13 3.09 18.19
CA VAL A 386 -6.35 4.11 17.15
C VAL A 386 -7.58 3.84 16.28
N ARG A 387 -8.09 2.62 16.34
CA ARG A 387 -9.36 2.19 15.75
C ARG A 387 -10.01 1.18 16.68
N ARG A 388 -11.23 1.45 17.11
CA ARG A 388 -12.02 0.42 17.81
C ARG A 388 -12.51 -0.64 16.83
N ARG A 389 -12.81 -1.84 17.33
CA ARG A 389 -13.55 -2.86 16.59
C ARG A 389 -14.93 -2.33 16.20
N GLN A 390 -15.39 -2.67 15.00
CA GLN A 390 -16.77 -2.38 14.62
C GLN A 390 -17.76 -3.13 15.54
N ILE A 391 -18.91 -2.50 15.74
CA ILE A 391 -20.07 -3.10 16.39
C ILE A 391 -21.22 -3.20 15.37
N LEU A 392 -22.29 -3.90 15.72
CA LEU A 392 -23.43 -4.10 14.81
C LEU A 392 -24.00 -2.78 14.28
N ASP A 393 -24.02 -1.73 15.11
CA ASP A 393 -24.53 -0.42 14.71
C ASP A 393 -23.68 0.21 13.57
N ASP A 394 -22.38 -0.01 13.55
CA ASP A 394 -21.52 0.45 12.44
C ASP A 394 -21.87 -0.23 11.12
N LEU A 395 -22.28 -1.49 11.17
CA LEU A 395 -22.66 -2.27 9.98
C LEU A 395 -24.03 -1.84 9.45
N LEU A 396 -24.97 -1.54 10.34
CA LEU A 396 -26.37 -1.25 10.00
C LEU A 396 -26.66 0.25 9.79
N ALA A 397 -25.74 1.15 10.19
CA ALA A 397 -25.96 2.60 10.09
C ALA A 397 -26.42 3.04 8.69
N PRO A 398 -25.75 2.65 7.57
CA PRO A 398 -26.17 3.08 6.24
C PRO A 398 -27.58 2.63 5.84
N GLU A 399 -28.03 1.48 6.34
CA GLU A 399 -29.37 0.94 6.04
C GLU A 399 -30.45 1.63 6.88
N ARG A 400 -30.15 1.94 8.15
CA ARG A 400 -31.04 2.67 9.05
C ARG A 400 -31.23 4.11 8.60
N ASP A 401 -30.13 4.79 8.22
CA ASP A 401 -30.17 6.17 7.73
C ASP A 401 -30.94 6.30 6.41
N ALA A 402 -30.88 5.27 5.54
CA ALA A 402 -31.65 5.25 4.30
C ALA A 402 -33.17 5.05 4.53
N SER A 403 -33.55 4.56 5.70
CA SER A 403 -34.95 4.24 6.05
C SER A 403 -35.65 5.37 6.88
N ALA A 404 -34.87 6.38 7.26
CA ALA A 404 -35.36 7.55 8.04
C ALA A 404 -35.70 8.72 7.12
#